data_000621d5a7f547aa310030fbed17bd90
#
_entry.id   000621d5a7f547aa310030fbed17bd90
#
_cell.length_a   1.000
_cell.length_b   1.000
_cell.length_c   1.000
_cell.angle_alpha   90.00
_cell.angle_beta   90.00
_cell.angle_gamma   90.00
#
_symmetry.space_group_name_H-M   'P 1'
#
loop_
_entity.id
_entity.type
_entity.pdbx_description
1 polymer ?
#
loop_
_entity_poly.entity_id
_entity_poly.type
_entity_poly.pdbx_seq_one_letter_code
_entity_poly.pdbx_strand_id
1 'polypeptide(L)'
;IMCMTDIINHTGQSPLTGFNYEEWGVRFPDMCTPLDAELRALALETAAKMNLRLERGVYIGVHGPEMETPAETRMYRQWGADAVGMSTVLEIIAARHMGMRVLGLSCLTNKNLPDCMTPAPLEEILAVAAVAGKNLGRLIRAMVTKL
;
A
#
# COMPACT_ATOMS: atom_id res chain seq x y z
N ILE A 1 -5.74 1.90 -9.47
CA ILE A 1 -5.36 1.05 -8.32
C ILE A 1 -3.91 0.63 -8.52
N MET A 2 -3.15 0.54 -7.43
CA MET A 2 -1.79 0.02 -7.43
C MET A 2 -1.71 -1.27 -6.60
N CYS A 3 -1.07 -2.29 -7.16
CA CYS A 3 -0.66 -3.50 -6.45
C CYS A 3 0.75 -3.27 -5.91
N MET A 4 0.91 -3.32 -4.61
CA MET A 4 2.18 -3.05 -3.95
C MET A 4 3.18 -4.18 -4.26
N THR A 5 4.40 -3.81 -4.60
CA THR A 5 5.52 -4.74 -4.78
C THR A 5 6.43 -4.77 -3.57
N ASP A 6 6.52 -3.65 -2.86
CA ASP A 6 7.30 -3.48 -1.65
C ASP A 6 6.76 -2.31 -0.82
N ILE A 7 7.30 -2.12 0.39
CA ILE A 7 6.92 -1.06 1.30
C ILE A 7 8.15 -0.35 1.88
N ILE A 8 7.97 0.95 2.18
CA ILE A 8 8.91 1.74 2.97
C ILE A 8 8.15 2.21 4.22
N ASN A 9 8.64 1.86 5.41
CA ASN A 9 8.08 2.37 6.66
C ASN A 9 8.79 3.68 7.06
N HIS A 10 8.15 4.81 6.81
CA HIS A 10 8.60 6.14 7.23
C HIS A 10 7.64 6.78 8.23
N THR A 11 6.88 5.96 8.95
CA THR A 11 5.93 6.44 9.98
C THR A 11 6.60 6.83 11.29
N GLY A 12 7.86 6.43 11.50
CA GLY A 12 8.52 6.53 12.80
C GLY A 12 7.99 5.54 13.85
N GLN A 13 7.13 4.60 13.47
CA GLN A 13 6.49 3.62 14.35
C GLN A 13 6.69 2.19 13.85
N SER A 14 6.53 1.23 14.77
CA SER A 14 6.44 -0.19 14.44
C SER A 14 5.40 -0.86 15.35
N PRO A 15 4.51 -1.71 14.80
CA PRO A 15 3.53 -2.45 15.61
C PRO A 15 4.19 -3.50 16.51
N LEU A 16 5.49 -3.79 16.27
CA LEU A 16 6.25 -4.77 17.05
C LEU A 16 7.07 -4.14 18.18
N THR A 17 6.91 -2.83 18.44
CA THR A 17 7.57 -2.15 19.55
C THR A 17 6.97 -2.64 20.88
N GLY A 18 7.85 -2.91 21.85
CA GLY A 18 7.44 -3.39 23.17
C GLY A 18 7.62 -4.90 23.36
N PHE A 19 6.75 -5.52 24.15
CA PHE A 19 6.82 -6.95 24.47
C PHE A 19 6.43 -7.79 23.25
N ASN A 20 7.16 -8.90 23.01
CA ASN A 20 6.83 -9.85 21.96
C ASN A 20 6.04 -11.02 22.52
N TYR A 21 4.86 -11.28 21.99
CA TYR A 21 4.08 -12.50 22.25
C TYR A 21 4.54 -13.58 21.28
N GLU A 22 5.37 -14.51 21.76
CA GLU A 22 6.01 -15.54 20.94
C GLU A 22 5.02 -16.43 20.19
N GLU A 23 3.82 -16.62 20.74
CA GLU A 23 2.74 -17.34 20.08
C GLU A 23 2.20 -16.65 18.82
N TRP A 24 2.45 -15.34 18.65
CA TRP A 24 2.05 -14.59 17.45
C TRP A 24 3.13 -14.53 16.39
N GLY A 25 4.39 -14.70 16.78
CA GLY A 25 5.50 -14.70 15.85
C GLY A 25 6.85 -14.38 16.49
N VAL A 26 7.88 -14.50 15.67
CA VAL A 26 9.26 -14.24 16.10
C VAL A 26 9.52 -12.76 16.36
N ARG A 27 10.40 -12.45 17.31
CA ARG A 27 10.75 -11.06 17.67
C ARG A 27 11.23 -10.23 16.48
N PHE A 28 11.94 -10.84 15.54
CA PHE A 28 12.53 -10.20 14.37
C PHE A 28 12.07 -10.92 13.10
N PRO A 29 10.86 -10.60 12.57
CA PRO A 29 10.36 -11.21 11.35
C PRO A 29 11.17 -10.77 10.13
N ASP A 30 11.37 -11.69 9.21
CA ASP A 30 11.98 -11.39 7.91
C ASP A 30 11.00 -10.57 7.04
N MET A 31 11.50 -9.45 6.53
CA MET A 31 10.77 -8.52 5.65
C MET A 31 11.38 -8.46 4.23
N CYS A 32 12.22 -9.43 3.82
CA CYS A 32 12.75 -9.45 2.45
C CYS A 32 11.66 -9.63 1.39
N THR A 33 10.56 -10.29 1.75
CA THR A 33 9.39 -10.48 0.89
C THR A 33 8.11 -10.19 1.67
N PRO A 34 7.83 -8.91 1.98
CA PRO A 34 6.70 -8.55 2.85
C PRO A 34 5.34 -8.85 2.20
N LEU A 35 5.30 -8.90 0.87
CA LEU A 35 4.10 -9.09 0.08
C LEU A 35 4.21 -10.38 -0.73
N ASP A 36 3.15 -11.17 -0.73
CA ASP A 36 3.09 -12.49 -1.36
C ASP A 36 3.10 -12.40 -2.90
N ALA A 37 4.05 -13.09 -3.53
CA ALA A 37 4.24 -13.02 -4.98
C ALA A 37 3.11 -13.72 -5.77
N GLU A 38 2.54 -14.81 -5.24
CA GLU A 38 1.45 -15.54 -5.90
C GLU A 38 0.15 -14.74 -5.83
N LEU A 39 -0.15 -14.13 -4.68
CA LEU A 39 -1.32 -13.26 -4.54
C LEU A 39 -1.21 -12.03 -5.45
N ARG A 40 -0.01 -11.46 -5.60
CA ARG A 40 0.22 -10.37 -6.56
C ARG A 40 0.01 -10.82 -8.00
N ALA A 41 0.55 -11.99 -8.38
CA ALA A 41 0.35 -12.54 -9.72
C ALA A 41 -1.14 -12.79 -10.01
N LEU A 42 -1.86 -13.39 -9.06
CA LEU A 42 -3.31 -13.60 -9.16
C LEU A 42 -4.08 -12.28 -9.31
N ALA A 43 -3.70 -11.24 -8.55
CA ALA A 43 -4.33 -9.92 -8.66
C ALA A 43 -4.15 -9.30 -10.04
N LEU A 44 -2.91 -9.31 -10.56
CA LEU A 44 -2.57 -8.76 -11.87
C LEU A 44 -3.28 -9.51 -13.00
N GLU A 45 -3.27 -10.83 -12.98
CA GLU A 45 -3.97 -11.67 -13.97
C GLU A 45 -5.48 -11.44 -13.93
N THR A 46 -6.06 -11.38 -12.71
CA THR A 46 -7.50 -11.15 -12.55
C THR A 46 -7.89 -9.75 -13.02
N ALA A 47 -7.10 -8.72 -12.69
CA ALA A 47 -7.33 -7.37 -13.17
C ALA A 47 -7.27 -7.27 -14.69
N ALA A 48 -6.28 -7.93 -15.34
CA ALA A 48 -6.16 -7.97 -16.79
C ALA A 48 -7.39 -8.61 -17.44
N LYS A 49 -7.88 -9.73 -16.93
CA LYS A 49 -9.12 -10.41 -17.43
C LYS A 49 -10.37 -9.53 -17.27
N MET A 50 -10.36 -8.62 -16.30
CA MET A 50 -11.46 -7.67 -16.05
C MET A 50 -11.30 -6.35 -16.82
N ASN A 51 -10.26 -6.17 -17.62
CA ASN A 51 -9.86 -4.88 -18.23
C ASN A 51 -9.73 -3.77 -17.16
N LEU A 52 -9.28 -4.12 -15.97
CA LEU A 52 -9.05 -3.20 -14.88
C LEU A 52 -7.57 -2.80 -14.84
N ARG A 53 -7.29 -1.50 -14.91
CA ARG A 53 -5.93 -0.99 -14.77
C ARG A 53 -5.43 -1.18 -13.34
N LEU A 54 -4.40 -2.02 -13.18
CA LEU A 54 -3.73 -2.33 -11.93
C LEU A 54 -2.22 -2.14 -12.15
N GLU A 55 -1.69 -1.03 -11.65
CA GLU A 55 -0.26 -0.72 -11.70
C GLU A 55 0.49 -1.44 -10.58
N ARG A 56 1.82 -1.49 -10.69
CA ARG A 56 2.71 -2.03 -9.65
C ARG A 56 3.57 -0.91 -9.10
N GLY A 57 3.89 -0.95 -7.81
CA GLY A 57 4.77 0.06 -7.24
C GLY A 57 5.10 -0.17 -5.78
N VAL A 58 6.06 0.59 -5.30
CA VAL A 58 6.48 0.64 -3.90
C VAL A 58 5.63 1.67 -3.16
N TYR A 59 5.13 1.28 -1.99
CA TYR A 59 4.32 2.16 -1.14
C TYR A 59 5.14 2.63 0.07
N ILE A 60 5.21 3.95 0.27
CA ILE A 60 5.78 4.52 1.48
C ILE A 60 4.67 4.92 2.46
N GLY A 61 4.76 4.42 3.69
CA GLY A 61 3.89 4.82 4.79
C GLY A 61 4.48 5.97 5.56
N VAL A 62 3.71 7.03 5.75
CA VAL A 62 4.06 8.22 6.55
C VAL A 62 3.07 8.42 7.69
N HIS A 63 3.41 9.26 8.67
CA HIS A 63 2.55 9.47 9.84
C HIS A 63 1.34 10.37 9.54
N GLY A 64 1.56 11.50 8.88
CA GLY A 64 0.56 12.55 8.72
C GLY A 64 0.26 13.28 10.05
N PRO A 65 -0.88 13.97 10.18
CA PRO A 65 -2.01 14.06 9.24
C PRO A 65 -1.82 15.04 8.07
N GLU A 66 -0.72 15.81 8.07
CA GLU A 66 -0.39 16.73 6.98
C GLU A 66 -0.06 15.97 5.69
N MET A 67 -0.44 16.58 4.57
CA MET A 67 -0.04 16.11 3.24
C MET A 67 1.41 16.48 2.95
N GLU A 68 2.03 15.76 2.03
CA GLU A 68 3.43 15.89 1.69
C GLU A 68 3.76 17.25 1.06
N THR A 69 4.89 17.82 1.47
CA THR A 69 5.48 18.96 0.78
C THR A 69 6.14 18.54 -0.54
N PRO A 70 6.42 19.49 -1.47
CA PRO A 70 7.19 19.19 -2.67
C PRO A 70 8.60 18.61 -2.39
N ALA A 71 9.23 19.01 -1.30
CA ALA A 71 10.55 18.51 -0.91
C ALA A 71 10.47 17.04 -0.42
N GLU A 72 9.49 16.72 0.41
CA GLU A 72 9.22 15.35 0.86
C GLU A 72 8.83 14.44 -0.31
N THR A 73 7.99 14.91 -1.22
CA THR A 73 7.62 14.15 -2.42
C THR A 73 8.84 13.83 -3.28
N ARG A 74 9.78 14.79 -3.46
CA ARG A 74 11.06 14.53 -4.14
C ARG A 74 11.90 13.48 -3.41
N MET A 75 11.98 13.57 -2.10
CA MET A 75 12.74 12.64 -1.25
C MET A 75 12.16 11.22 -1.36
N TYR A 76 10.85 11.05 -1.21
CA TYR A 76 10.19 9.74 -1.31
C TYR A 76 10.38 9.11 -2.69
N ARG A 77 10.29 9.92 -3.75
CA ARG A 77 10.55 9.48 -5.12
C ARG A 77 12.00 9.02 -5.31
N GLN A 78 12.98 9.74 -4.73
CA GLN A 78 14.39 9.35 -4.77
C GLN A 78 14.66 8.05 -4.00
N TRP A 79 13.88 7.76 -2.96
CA TRP A 79 13.93 6.49 -2.22
C TRP A 79 13.26 5.34 -2.97
N GLY A 80 12.67 5.59 -4.12
CA GLY A 80 12.03 4.58 -4.95
C GLY A 80 10.56 4.34 -4.66
N ALA A 81 9.89 5.24 -3.91
CA ALA A 81 8.46 5.14 -3.69
C ALA A 81 7.66 5.61 -4.92
N ASP A 82 6.62 4.87 -5.26
CA ASP A 82 5.66 5.17 -6.33
C ASP A 82 4.36 5.76 -5.79
N ALA A 83 4.03 5.44 -4.54
CA ALA A 83 2.86 5.97 -3.85
C ALA A 83 3.16 6.23 -2.37
N VAL A 84 2.46 7.21 -1.80
CA VAL A 84 2.56 7.58 -0.39
C VAL A 84 1.18 7.54 0.25
N GLY A 85 1.14 7.23 1.53
CA GLY A 85 -0.08 7.31 2.33
C GLY A 85 0.15 7.07 3.81
N MET A 86 -0.89 7.22 4.61
CA MET A 86 -0.83 7.25 6.08
C MET A 86 -1.37 5.95 6.72
N SER A 87 -1.30 4.82 6.01
CA SER A 87 -1.87 3.54 6.45
C SER A 87 -1.05 2.35 5.94
N THR A 88 -1.57 1.14 6.15
CA THR A 88 -1.19 -0.09 5.42
C THR A 88 0.15 -0.69 5.84
N VAL A 89 1.22 0.11 6.02
CA VAL A 89 2.58 -0.41 6.28
C VAL A 89 2.65 -1.14 7.62
N LEU A 90 2.06 -0.56 8.67
CA LEU A 90 2.06 -1.17 10.00
C LEU A 90 1.25 -2.46 10.03
N GLU A 91 0.12 -2.51 9.31
CA GLU A 91 -0.70 -3.70 9.16
C GLU A 91 0.03 -4.82 8.40
N ILE A 92 0.79 -4.47 7.36
CA ILE A 92 1.63 -5.43 6.64
C ILE A 92 2.69 -6.03 7.56
N ILE A 93 3.37 -5.18 8.37
CA ILE A 93 4.39 -5.63 9.32
C ILE A 93 3.77 -6.58 10.35
N ALA A 94 2.61 -6.23 10.93
CA ALA A 94 1.92 -7.08 11.90
C ALA A 94 1.47 -8.41 11.28
N ALA A 95 0.89 -8.38 10.08
CA ALA A 95 0.44 -9.58 9.39
C ALA A 95 1.63 -10.52 9.05
N ARG A 96 2.76 -9.95 8.60
CA ARG A 96 3.98 -10.73 8.35
C ARG A 96 4.56 -11.35 9.61
N HIS A 97 4.56 -10.59 10.72
CA HIS A 97 4.96 -11.12 12.03
C HIS A 97 4.14 -12.37 12.41
N MET A 98 2.85 -12.37 12.12
CA MET A 98 1.93 -13.49 12.39
C MET A 98 1.96 -14.59 11.30
N GLY A 99 2.89 -14.55 10.35
CA GLY A 99 3.03 -15.56 9.30
C GLY A 99 1.96 -15.52 8.21
N MET A 100 1.17 -14.44 8.12
CA MET A 100 0.11 -14.31 7.11
C MET A 100 0.70 -14.02 5.72
N ARG A 101 0.04 -14.54 4.68
CA ARG A 101 0.27 -14.12 3.29
C ARG A 101 -0.43 -12.79 3.05
N VAL A 102 0.28 -11.80 2.52
CA VAL A 102 -0.23 -10.43 2.39
C VAL A 102 -0.24 -9.96 0.95
N LEU A 103 -1.37 -9.41 0.52
CA LEU A 103 -1.52 -8.64 -0.71
C LEU A 103 -1.81 -7.19 -0.37
N GLY A 104 -0.95 -6.26 -0.78
CA GLY A 104 -1.16 -4.82 -0.64
C GLY A 104 -1.78 -4.22 -1.90
N LEU A 105 -2.91 -3.55 -1.75
CA LEU A 105 -3.61 -2.82 -2.82
C LEU A 105 -3.91 -1.40 -2.36
N SER A 106 -3.57 -0.40 -3.18
CA SER A 106 -3.82 1.02 -2.87
C SER A 106 -4.68 1.69 -3.94
N CYS A 107 -5.66 2.47 -3.49
CA CYS A 107 -6.40 3.38 -4.36
C CYS A 107 -5.61 4.69 -4.47
N LEU A 108 -5.09 5.01 -5.65
CA LEU A 108 -4.38 6.25 -5.91
C LEU A 108 -5.42 7.35 -6.19
N THR A 109 -5.51 8.34 -5.34
CA THR A 109 -6.56 9.35 -5.35
C THR A 109 -6.13 10.68 -5.96
N ASN A 110 -4.86 11.03 -5.84
CA ASN A 110 -4.27 12.26 -6.36
C ASN A 110 -2.85 12.01 -6.85
N LYS A 111 -2.29 12.95 -7.57
CA LYS A 111 -0.91 12.91 -8.05
C LYS A 111 -0.08 14.00 -7.36
N ASN A 112 1.01 13.59 -6.73
CA ASN A 112 1.99 14.49 -6.18
C ASN A 112 3.15 14.67 -7.17
N LEU A 113 3.09 15.72 -7.98
CA LEU A 113 4.17 16.07 -8.92
C LEU A 113 4.99 17.21 -8.28
N PRO A 114 6.18 16.96 -7.73
CA PRO A 114 6.88 17.89 -6.85
C PRO A 114 7.21 19.25 -7.48
N ASP A 115 7.27 19.30 -8.80
CA ASP A 115 7.59 20.54 -9.53
C ASP A 115 6.33 21.37 -9.91
N CYS A 116 5.15 20.80 -9.72
CA CYS A 116 3.87 21.46 -10.02
C CYS A 116 2.74 20.98 -9.08
N MET A 117 3.04 20.82 -7.79
CA MET A 117 2.03 20.42 -6.81
C MET A 117 0.95 21.49 -6.66
N THR A 118 -0.29 21.04 -6.70
CA THR A 118 -1.47 21.85 -6.39
C THR A 118 -2.20 21.24 -5.19
N PRO A 119 -2.89 22.05 -4.38
CA PRO A 119 -3.73 21.50 -3.31
C PRO A 119 -4.71 20.46 -3.88
N ALA A 120 -4.86 19.34 -3.17
CA ALA A 120 -5.83 18.30 -3.49
C ALA A 120 -7.03 18.44 -2.53
N PRO A 121 -8.18 19.00 -2.96
CA PRO A 121 -9.35 19.12 -2.12
C PRO A 121 -9.85 17.76 -1.65
N LEU A 122 -10.21 17.65 -0.37
CA LEU A 122 -10.64 16.38 0.22
C LEU A 122 -11.83 15.77 -0.54
N GLU A 123 -12.74 16.61 -1.03
CA GLU A 123 -13.91 16.18 -1.81
C GLU A 123 -13.52 15.44 -3.09
N GLU A 124 -12.50 15.94 -3.81
CA GLU A 124 -11.99 15.30 -5.02
C GLU A 124 -11.32 13.96 -4.69
N ILE A 125 -10.52 13.92 -3.61
CA ILE A 125 -9.90 12.68 -3.10
C ILE A 125 -10.99 11.64 -2.80
N LEU A 126 -12.05 12.01 -2.08
CA LEU A 126 -13.14 11.12 -1.73
C LEU A 126 -13.93 10.64 -2.96
N ALA A 127 -14.16 11.52 -3.94
CA ALA A 127 -14.84 11.16 -5.18
C ALA A 127 -14.04 10.11 -5.99
N VAL A 128 -12.71 10.29 -6.13
CA VAL A 128 -11.83 9.32 -6.78
C VAL A 128 -11.77 8.02 -5.99
N ALA A 129 -11.66 8.10 -4.66
CA ALA A 129 -11.64 6.93 -3.78
C ALA A 129 -12.91 6.09 -3.91
N ALA A 130 -14.09 6.72 -4.02
CA ALA A 130 -15.37 6.02 -4.19
C ALA A 130 -15.43 5.21 -5.50
N VAL A 131 -14.89 5.74 -6.60
CA VAL A 131 -14.80 5.02 -7.88
C VAL A 131 -13.76 3.89 -7.81
N ALA A 132 -12.57 4.19 -7.29
CA ALA A 132 -11.50 3.21 -7.14
C ALA A 132 -11.91 2.07 -6.21
N GLY A 133 -12.61 2.36 -5.11
CA GLY A 133 -13.12 1.39 -4.15
C GLY A 133 -14.12 0.39 -4.75
N LYS A 134 -15.00 0.83 -5.65
CA LYS A 134 -15.90 -0.07 -6.40
C LYS A 134 -15.11 -1.07 -7.26
N ASN A 135 -14.10 -0.59 -7.96
CA ASN A 135 -13.24 -1.43 -8.79
C ASN A 135 -12.39 -2.38 -7.94
N LEU A 136 -11.85 -1.90 -6.82
CA LEU A 136 -11.12 -2.71 -5.85
C LEU A 136 -12.01 -3.83 -5.29
N GLY A 137 -13.23 -3.52 -4.89
CA GLY A 137 -14.18 -4.52 -4.39
C GLY A 137 -14.52 -5.59 -5.43
N ARG A 138 -14.66 -5.21 -6.71
CA ARG A 138 -14.86 -6.16 -7.82
C ARG A 138 -13.64 -7.07 -8.01
N LEU A 139 -12.43 -6.51 -7.96
CA LEU A 139 -11.17 -7.25 -8.09
C LEU A 139 -11.04 -8.28 -6.94
N ILE A 140 -11.18 -7.83 -5.69
CA ILE A 140 -11.08 -8.72 -4.51
C ILE A 140 -12.10 -9.85 -4.60
N ARG A 141 -13.35 -9.56 -4.94
CA ARG A 141 -14.40 -10.56 -5.08
C ARG A 141 -14.07 -11.62 -6.14
N ALA A 142 -13.52 -11.17 -7.27
CA ALA A 142 -13.11 -12.08 -8.36
C ALA A 142 -11.84 -12.90 -8.00
N MET A 143 -11.01 -12.41 -7.08
CA MET A 143 -9.84 -13.15 -6.59
C MET A 143 -10.21 -14.20 -5.56
N VAL A 144 -11.06 -13.86 -4.58
CA VAL A 144 -11.45 -14.76 -3.47
C VAL A 144 -12.08 -16.06 -3.99
N THR A 145 -12.76 -16.01 -5.12
CA THR A 145 -13.33 -17.24 -5.74
C THR A 145 -12.29 -18.18 -6.33
N LYS A 146 -11.01 -17.80 -6.34
CA LYS A 146 -9.89 -18.57 -6.92
C LYS A 146 -8.85 -18.99 -5.88
N LEU A 147 -9.01 -18.57 -4.61
CA LEU A 147 -8.19 -18.93 -3.47
C LEU A 147 -8.72 -20.21 -2.81
#